data_1afc179decb8da3b52a040c5be92df74
#
_entry.id   1afc179decb8da3b52a040c5be92df74
#
_cell.length_a   1.000
_cell.length_b   1.000
_cell.length_c   1.000
_cell.angle_alpha   90.00
_cell.angle_beta   90.00
_cell.angle_gamma   90.00
#
_symmetry.space_group_name_H-M   'P 1'
#
loop_
_entity.id
_entity.type
_entity.pdbx_description
1 polymer ?
#
loop_
_entity_poly.entity_id
_entity_poly.type
_entity_poly.pdbx_seq_one_letter_code
_entity_poly.pdbx_strand_id
1 'polypeptide(L)'
;MGVALMQPAILDLTEAERVRILAKTARFNPPPARLADGRRELIGLSRAELAAELAAIGEKPFRAKQVWHWMYHQGVTDFSVMSSIARPLQEKLAENFVIGRPEAAVVQTSTDETRKFLFRFRDGQEAETVYIPDRQEDRGAVCISSQVGCTLSCRFCHTGTQTLVRNLGAAEIVGQFMAARDSYGEWPSPRGETPRLLSTIVLMGMGEPLYNYENVAKAMIIVMDNEGIALSRRRITLSTSGVVPMMDRAGAELGVNLAVSLHAVRDDLRDELVPLNRKYPIAELIAACRRYPAASNARRITFEYVMLKGVNDTPADAHELVRLIAGIPAKVNLIPFNPWPGSVYETSSGPTIDRFANIVMDAGFSSPVRSPRGRDILAACGQLRTESQAKGSAS
;
A
#
# COMPACT_ATOMS: atom_id res chain seq x y z
N MET A 1 -16.65 41.56 8.49
CA MET A 1 -16.82 40.59 9.57
C MET A 1 -16.15 39.30 9.08
N GLY A 2 -14.95 39.05 9.57
CA GLY A 2 -14.13 37.92 9.13
C GLY A 2 -14.60 36.63 9.79
N VAL A 3 -14.86 35.61 8.96
CA VAL A 3 -15.06 34.25 9.42
C VAL A 3 -13.67 33.67 9.70
N ALA A 4 -13.33 33.53 10.98
CA ALA A 4 -12.15 32.82 11.41
C ALA A 4 -12.31 31.34 11.02
N LEU A 5 -11.51 30.90 10.09
CA LEU A 5 -11.33 29.49 9.78
C LEU A 5 -10.72 28.80 11.02
N MET A 6 -11.54 28.07 11.75
CA MET A 6 -11.06 27.14 12.78
C MET A 6 -10.14 26.11 12.11
N GLN A 7 -8.86 26.21 12.36
CA GLN A 7 -7.91 25.12 12.07
C GLN A 7 -8.34 23.91 12.90
N PRO A 8 -8.45 22.70 12.31
CA PRO A 8 -8.71 21.50 13.08
C PRO A 8 -7.55 21.29 14.05
N ALA A 9 -7.87 21.07 15.31
CA ALA A 9 -6.91 20.73 16.34
C ALA A 9 -6.17 19.45 15.93
N ILE A 10 -4.94 19.58 15.48
CA ILE A 10 -3.95 18.52 15.47
C ILE A 10 -3.84 18.15 16.94
N LEU A 11 -4.06 16.88 17.29
CA LEU A 11 -3.81 16.35 18.61
C LEU A 11 -2.38 16.74 19.00
N ASP A 12 -2.21 17.75 19.82
CA ASP A 12 -0.94 18.16 20.42
C ASP A 12 -0.54 17.08 21.43
N LEU A 13 0.06 16.00 20.91
CA LEU A 13 0.74 15.02 21.74
C LEU A 13 1.94 15.75 22.36
N THR A 14 2.02 15.74 23.66
CA THR A 14 3.22 16.20 24.38
C THR A 14 4.44 15.41 23.89
N GLU A 15 5.62 16.00 23.96
CA GLU A 15 6.87 15.32 23.61
C GLU A 15 7.03 13.99 24.37
N ALA A 16 6.60 13.93 25.62
CA ALA A 16 6.60 12.73 26.44
C ALA A 16 5.65 11.62 25.89
N GLU A 17 4.49 12.00 25.36
CA GLU A 17 3.56 11.06 24.73
C GLU A 17 4.11 10.54 23.39
N ARG A 18 4.73 11.41 22.58
CA ARG A 18 5.43 11.03 21.36
C ARG A 18 6.55 10.03 21.64
N VAL A 19 7.41 10.32 22.62
CA VAL A 19 8.51 9.45 23.04
C VAL A 19 7.96 8.10 23.53
N ARG A 20 6.88 8.10 24.31
CA ARG A 20 6.24 6.87 24.82
C ARG A 20 5.64 6.02 23.69
N ILE A 21 5.02 6.65 22.69
CA ILE A 21 4.47 5.96 21.52
C ILE A 21 5.61 5.39 20.67
N LEU A 22 6.64 6.18 20.39
CA LEU A 22 7.83 5.74 19.65
C LEU A 22 8.52 4.56 20.33
N ALA A 23 8.69 4.60 21.66
CA ALA A 23 9.27 3.49 22.41
C ALA A 23 8.40 2.21 22.34
N LYS A 24 7.07 2.34 22.45
CA LYS A 24 6.16 1.19 22.33
C LYS A 24 6.12 0.59 20.92
N THR A 25 6.31 1.40 19.89
CA THR A 25 6.28 0.98 18.48
C THR A 25 7.65 0.58 17.95
N ALA A 26 8.74 0.88 18.68
CA ALA A 26 10.12 0.59 18.26
C ALA A 26 10.34 -0.88 17.87
N ARG A 27 9.72 -1.82 18.60
CA ARG A 27 9.79 -3.26 18.29
C ARG A 27 9.19 -3.64 16.93
N PHE A 28 8.35 -2.79 16.37
CA PHE A 28 7.73 -2.99 15.05
C PHE A 28 8.45 -2.25 13.93
N ASN A 29 9.57 -1.57 14.22
CA ASN A 29 10.34 -0.91 13.18
C ASN A 29 11.01 -1.94 12.27
N PRO A 30 11.20 -1.61 10.99
CA PRO A 30 11.97 -2.45 10.08
C PRO A 30 13.43 -2.57 10.55
N PRO A 31 14.13 -3.63 10.13
CA PRO A 31 15.56 -3.78 10.44
C PRO A 31 16.36 -2.58 9.90
N PRO A 32 17.52 -2.28 10.52
CA PRO A 32 18.36 -1.18 10.07
C PRO A 32 18.81 -1.37 8.62
N ALA A 33 18.93 -0.28 7.88
CA ALA A 33 19.36 -0.29 6.48
C ALA A 33 20.86 -0.58 6.28
N ARG A 34 21.65 -0.76 7.38
CA ARG A 34 23.04 -1.26 7.33
C ARG A 34 23.06 -2.78 7.45
N LEU A 35 23.87 -3.39 6.60
CA LEU A 35 24.09 -4.83 6.59
C LEU A 35 25.07 -5.24 7.70
N ALA A 36 25.19 -6.56 7.96
CA ALA A 36 26.14 -7.10 8.91
C ALA A 36 27.61 -6.82 8.56
N ASP A 37 27.92 -6.68 7.27
CA ASP A 37 29.24 -6.30 6.76
C ASP A 37 29.51 -4.78 6.81
N GLY A 38 28.58 -4.00 7.37
CA GLY A 38 28.68 -2.55 7.50
C GLY A 38 28.21 -1.74 6.29
N ARG A 39 28.01 -2.35 5.13
CA ARG A 39 27.50 -1.64 3.94
C ARG A 39 26.08 -1.14 4.14
N ARG A 40 25.77 -0.04 3.49
CA ARG A 40 24.44 0.60 3.56
C ARG A 40 23.59 0.23 2.35
N GLU A 41 22.32 -0.13 2.62
CA GLU A 41 21.29 -0.23 1.57
C GLU A 41 20.94 1.16 1.05
N LEU A 42 21.03 1.35 -0.28
CA LEU A 42 20.68 2.62 -0.91
C LEU A 42 19.20 2.69 -1.34
N ILE A 43 18.56 1.55 -1.63
CA ILE A 43 17.12 1.55 -1.92
C ILE A 43 16.35 2.02 -0.69
N GLY A 44 15.33 2.83 -0.91
CA GLY A 44 14.48 3.39 0.16
C GLY A 44 15.07 4.64 0.84
N LEU A 45 16.28 5.08 0.50
CA LEU A 45 16.78 6.39 0.90
C LEU A 45 16.07 7.49 0.09
N SER A 46 15.72 8.59 0.74
CA SER A 46 15.34 9.83 0.04
C SER A 46 16.56 10.42 -0.69
N ARG A 47 16.34 11.35 -1.61
CA ARG A 47 17.45 12.05 -2.29
C ARG A 47 18.40 12.74 -1.32
N ALA A 48 17.87 13.34 -0.25
CA ALA A 48 18.67 14.01 0.77
C ALA A 48 19.52 13.01 1.57
N GLU A 49 18.92 11.87 1.97
CA GLU A 49 19.67 10.82 2.65
C GLU A 49 20.74 10.19 1.74
N LEU A 50 20.42 9.93 0.47
CA LEU A 50 21.39 9.44 -0.49
C LEU A 50 22.55 10.43 -0.66
N ALA A 51 22.26 11.72 -0.79
CA ALA A 51 23.30 12.75 -0.88
C ALA A 51 24.17 12.80 0.38
N ALA A 52 23.60 12.65 1.56
CA ALA A 52 24.34 12.59 2.82
C ALA A 52 25.26 11.37 2.92
N GLU A 53 24.78 10.18 2.53
CA GLU A 53 25.59 8.95 2.51
C GLU A 53 26.75 9.08 1.52
N LEU A 54 26.54 9.66 0.34
CA LEU A 54 27.61 9.89 -0.64
C LEU A 54 28.62 10.96 -0.15
N ALA A 55 28.14 12.01 0.52
CA ALA A 55 29.02 13.01 1.12
C ALA A 55 29.91 12.40 2.24
N ALA A 56 29.38 11.44 3.01
CA ALA A 56 30.13 10.76 4.05
C ALA A 56 31.33 9.96 3.51
N ILE A 57 31.30 9.55 2.24
CA ILE A 57 32.44 8.94 1.54
C ILE A 57 33.23 9.95 0.69
N GLY A 58 33.01 11.28 0.86
CA GLY A 58 33.74 12.33 0.19
C GLY A 58 33.30 12.66 -1.24
N GLU A 59 32.07 12.22 -1.63
CA GLU A 59 31.54 12.47 -2.97
C GLU A 59 30.73 13.78 -3.06
N LYS A 60 30.74 14.38 -4.25
CA LYS A 60 30.01 15.64 -4.49
C LYS A 60 28.51 15.43 -4.61
N PRO A 61 27.66 16.41 -4.21
CA PRO A 61 26.18 16.26 -4.18
C PRO A 61 25.56 15.83 -5.52
N PHE A 62 26.09 16.24 -6.67
CA PHE A 62 25.55 15.88 -7.97
C PHE A 62 25.62 14.38 -8.27
N ARG A 63 26.52 13.65 -7.59
CA ARG A 63 26.63 12.19 -7.71
C ARG A 63 25.36 11.48 -7.25
N ALA A 64 24.66 12.04 -6.25
CA ALA A 64 23.39 11.50 -5.80
C ALA A 64 22.35 11.43 -6.94
N LYS A 65 22.31 12.44 -7.82
CA LYS A 65 21.43 12.44 -8.99
C LYS A 65 21.80 11.32 -9.98
N GLN A 66 23.10 11.10 -10.22
CA GLN A 66 23.56 10.03 -11.12
C GLN A 66 23.22 8.65 -10.56
N VAL A 67 23.55 8.38 -9.28
CA VAL A 67 23.26 7.09 -8.62
C VAL A 67 21.74 6.85 -8.56
N TRP A 68 20.95 7.88 -8.23
CA TRP A 68 19.48 7.82 -8.24
C TRP A 68 18.92 7.37 -9.58
N HIS A 69 19.38 7.99 -10.67
CA HIS A 69 18.97 7.65 -12.03
C HIS A 69 19.28 6.17 -12.36
N TRP A 70 20.48 5.70 -12.03
CA TRP A 70 20.85 4.30 -12.26
C TRP A 70 19.99 3.33 -11.45
N MET A 71 19.73 3.63 -10.17
CA MET A 71 18.92 2.78 -9.31
C MET A 71 17.45 2.74 -9.73
N TYR A 72 16.83 3.90 -9.92
CA TYR A 72 15.38 4.00 -10.04
C TYR A 72 14.85 4.21 -11.46
N HIS A 73 15.68 4.65 -12.38
CA HIS A 73 15.30 4.73 -13.79
C HIS A 73 15.84 3.56 -14.60
N GLN A 74 17.11 3.24 -14.46
CA GLN A 74 17.73 2.11 -15.15
C GLN A 74 17.48 0.75 -14.46
N GLY A 75 17.14 0.75 -13.18
CA GLY A 75 16.81 -0.45 -12.42
C GLY A 75 17.98 -1.35 -12.06
N VAL A 76 19.21 -0.84 -12.14
CA VAL A 76 20.41 -1.64 -11.89
C VAL A 76 20.56 -2.06 -10.44
N THR A 77 21.22 -3.19 -10.23
CA THR A 77 21.56 -3.75 -8.91
C THR A 77 23.09 -3.84 -8.70
N ASP A 78 23.86 -3.52 -9.74
CA ASP A 78 25.33 -3.55 -9.73
C ASP A 78 25.88 -2.17 -10.12
N PHE A 79 26.82 -1.65 -9.33
CA PHE A 79 27.47 -0.38 -9.58
C PHE A 79 28.36 -0.43 -10.81
N SER A 80 28.93 -1.59 -11.17
CA SER A 80 29.87 -1.75 -12.29
C SER A 80 29.24 -1.44 -13.66
N VAL A 81 27.91 -1.53 -13.78
CA VAL A 81 27.20 -1.24 -15.03
C VAL A 81 26.83 0.25 -15.19
N MET A 82 27.13 1.09 -14.21
CA MET A 82 26.82 2.53 -14.21
C MET A 82 27.78 3.32 -15.10
N SER A 83 27.64 3.21 -16.42
CA SER A 83 28.61 3.72 -17.40
C SER A 83 28.89 5.24 -17.33
N SER A 84 27.99 6.04 -16.75
CA SER A 84 28.22 7.48 -16.54
C SER A 84 28.97 7.80 -15.23
N ILE A 85 29.37 6.78 -14.48
CA ILE A 85 30.15 6.89 -13.23
C ILE A 85 31.51 6.26 -13.45
N ALA A 86 32.58 7.02 -13.16
CA ALA A 86 33.95 6.54 -13.32
C ALA A 86 34.25 5.31 -12.45
N ARG A 87 35.01 4.36 -12.99
CA ARG A 87 35.32 3.08 -12.35
C ARG A 87 35.78 3.17 -10.89
N PRO A 88 36.69 4.09 -10.50
CA PRO A 88 37.10 4.22 -9.11
C PRO A 88 35.95 4.57 -8.16
N LEU A 89 34.96 5.33 -8.65
CA LEU A 89 33.77 5.61 -7.87
C LEU A 89 32.82 4.42 -7.82
N GLN A 90 32.69 3.65 -8.91
CA GLN A 90 31.87 2.40 -8.90
C GLN A 90 32.41 1.43 -7.84
N GLU A 91 33.73 1.22 -7.79
CA GLU A 91 34.43 0.38 -6.81
C GLU A 91 34.20 0.90 -5.38
N LYS A 92 34.38 2.20 -5.14
CA LYS A 92 34.11 2.85 -3.85
C LYS A 92 32.65 2.73 -3.41
N LEU A 93 31.69 2.82 -4.35
CA LEU A 93 30.27 2.61 -4.07
C LEU A 93 30.01 1.17 -3.65
N ALA A 94 30.58 0.16 -4.34
CA ALA A 94 30.42 -1.24 -4.02
C ALA A 94 31.01 -1.64 -2.65
N GLU A 95 32.09 -0.98 -2.23
CA GLU A 95 32.70 -1.17 -0.90
C GLU A 95 31.81 -0.69 0.24
N ASN A 96 31.06 0.39 0.04
CA ASN A 96 30.30 1.07 1.10
C ASN A 96 28.81 0.79 1.06
N PHE A 97 28.26 0.41 -0.11
CA PHE A 97 26.83 0.35 -0.36
C PHE A 97 26.39 -0.92 -1.08
N VAL A 98 25.07 -1.17 -1.01
CA VAL A 98 24.40 -2.18 -1.83
C VAL A 98 23.12 -1.60 -2.45
N ILE A 99 22.73 -2.13 -3.59
CA ILE A 99 21.45 -1.87 -4.26
C ILE A 99 20.67 -3.17 -4.22
N GLY A 100 19.86 -3.35 -3.15
CA GLY A 100 19.15 -4.60 -2.91
C GLY A 100 17.83 -4.72 -3.66
N ARG A 101 17.36 -5.96 -3.71
CA ARG A 101 15.99 -6.36 -4.03
C ARG A 101 15.54 -7.37 -2.98
N PRO A 102 14.26 -7.41 -2.61
CA PRO A 102 13.75 -8.55 -1.86
C PRO A 102 13.84 -9.82 -2.71
N GLU A 103 14.16 -10.92 -2.07
CA GLU A 103 14.21 -12.23 -2.72
C GLU A 103 12.78 -12.69 -3.05
N ALA A 104 12.52 -13.03 -4.31
CA ALA A 104 11.29 -13.73 -4.67
C ALA A 104 11.41 -15.22 -4.30
N ALA A 105 11.11 -15.55 -3.04
CA ALA A 105 11.22 -16.91 -2.52
C ALA A 105 10.26 -17.89 -3.22
N VAL A 106 9.06 -17.42 -3.56
CA VAL A 106 8.06 -18.17 -4.33
C VAL A 106 7.38 -17.24 -5.33
N VAL A 107 7.17 -17.71 -6.55
CA VAL A 107 6.36 -17.04 -7.57
C VAL A 107 5.30 -18.02 -8.06
N GLN A 108 4.02 -17.62 -7.93
CA GLN A 108 2.88 -18.39 -8.43
C GLN A 108 2.18 -17.61 -9.53
N THR A 109 1.81 -18.28 -10.61
CA THR A 109 1.06 -17.67 -11.71
C THR A 109 -0.29 -18.38 -11.84
N SER A 110 -1.35 -17.60 -11.76
CA SER A 110 -2.74 -18.05 -11.91
C SER A 110 -3.08 -18.30 -13.37
N THR A 111 -4.15 -19.05 -13.61
CA THR A 111 -4.73 -19.26 -14.94
C THR A 111 -5.24 -17.96 -15.58
N ASP A 112 -5.47 -16.93 -14.79
CA ASP A 112 -5.87 -15.60 -15.25
C ASP A 112 -4.69 -14.63 -15.42
N GLU A 113 -3.44 -15.17 -15.40
CA GLU A 113 -2.17 -14.43 -15.53
C GLU A 113 -1.83 -13.54 -14.34
N THR A 114 -2.65 -13.54 -13.28
CA THR A 114 -2.29 -12.91 -12.00
C THR A 114 -1.04 -13.61 -11.45
N ARG A 115 -0.06 -12.82 -11.03
CA ARG A 115 1.18 -13.36 -10.48
C ARG A 115 1.35 -12.93 -9.03
N LYS A 116 1.49 -13.92 -8.14
CA LYS A 116 1.75 -13.69 -6.71
C LYS A 116 3.20 -14.00 -6.40
N PHE A 117 3.86 -13.05 -5.74
CA PHE A 117 5.23 -13.15 -5.26
C PHE A 117 5.19 -13.26 -3.73
N LEU A 118 5.91 -14.23 -3.18
CA LEU A 118 6.30 -14.26 -1.78
C LEU A 118 7.70 -13.68 -1.69
N PHE A 119 7.80 -12.45 -1.22
CA PHE A 119 9.09 -11.80 -1.02
C PHE A 119 9.63 -12.07 0.38
N ARG A 120 10.88 -12.54 0.43
CA ARG A 120 11.65 -12.72 1.66
C ARG A 120 12.57 -11.52 1.85
N PHE A 121 12.53 -10.96 3.05
CA PHE A 121 13.37 -9.85 3.46
C PHE A 121 14.61 -10.33 4.21
N ARG A 122 15.57 -9.44 4.46
CA ARG A 122 16.88 -9.79 5.04
C ARG A 122 16.84 -10.42 6.42
N ASP A 123 15.82 -10.14 7.20
CA ASP A 123 15.61 -10.73 8.53
C ASP A 123 14.85 -12.07 8.48
N GLY A 124 14.60 -12.59 7.29
CA GLY A 124 13.87 -13.83 7.05
C GLY A 124 12.36 -13.68 7.10
N GLN A 125 11.82 -12.49 7.38
CA GLN A 125 10.38 -12.25 7.34
C GLN A 125 9.90 -12.13 5.89
N GLU A 126 8.60 -12.39 5.68
CA GLU A 126 8.02 -12.49 4.34
C GLU A 126 6.76 -11.64 4.20
N ALA A 127 6.52 -11.14 3.00
CA ALA A 127 5.24 -10.54 2.62
C ALA A 127 4.89 -10.90 1.18
N GLU A 128 3.59 -10.98 0.90
CA GLU A 128 3.07 -11.25 -0.43
C GLU A 128 2.82 -9.96 -1.21
N THR A 129 3.07 -10.03 -2.51
CA THR A 129 2.81 -8.97 -3.50
C THR A 129 2.12 -9.61 -4.70
N VAL A 130 1.14 -8.92 -5.29
CA VAL A 130 0.38 -9.46 -6.41
C VAL A 130 0.43 -8.52 -7.59
N TYR A 131 0.86 -9.00 -8.75
CA TYR A 131 0.64 -8.34 -10.03
C TYR A 131 -0.68 -8.82 -10.63
N ILE A 132 -1.54 -7.87 -10.99
CA ILE A 132 -2.87 -8.10 -11.52
C ILE A 132 -2.91 -7.50 -12.93
N PRO A 133 -2.90 -8.32 -14.01
CA PRO A 133 -2.96 -7.83 -15.38
C PRO A 133 -4.33 -7.26 -15.70
N ASP A 134 -4.35 -6.19 -16.49
CA ASP A 134 -5.55 -5.72 -17.19
C ASP A 134 -5.62 -6.43 -18.53
N ARG A 135 -6.67 -7.24 -18.74
CA ARG A 135 -6.80 -8.02 -19.99
C ARG A 135 -7.20 -7.21 -21.20
N GLN A 136 -7.64 -5.97 -21.01
CA GLN A 136 -8.08 -5.11 -22.10
C GLN A 136 -6.96 -4.16 -22.56
N GLU A 137 -5.96 -3.97 -21.74
CA GLU A 137 -4.85 -3.06 -21.99
C GLU A 137 -3.53 -3.74 -21.55
N ASP A 138 -2.45 -3.53 -22.30
CA ASP A 138 -1.11 -4.03 -21.96
C ASP A 138 -0.54 -3.32 -20.73
N ARG A 139 -1.26 -3.41 -19.62
CA ARG A 139 -0.90 -2.82 -18.32
C ARG A 139 -1.52 -3.59 -17.17
N GLY A 140 -1.07 -3.29 -15.96
CA GLY A 140 -1.63 -3.92 -14.77
C GLY A 140 -1.32 -3.14 -13.51
N ALA A 141 -1.83 -3.66 -12.40
CA ALA A 141 -1.65 -3.11 -11.07
C ALA A 141 -0.77 -4.03 -10.22
N VAL A 142 0.11 -3.45 -9.43
CA VAL A 142 0.87 -4.16 -8.40
C VAL A 142 0.26 -3.84 -7.04
N CYS A 143 -0.28 -4.87 -6.39
CA CYS A 143 -0.78 -4.82 -5.03
C CYS A 143 0.40 -5.11 -4.08
N ILE A 144 0.85 -4.08 -3.35
CA ILE A 144 2.01 -4.16 -2.46
C ILE A 144 1.60 -4.17 -0.99
N SER A 145 2.41 -4.83 -0.18
CA SER A 145 2.25 -4.93 1.27
C SER A 145 2.98 -3.80 1.99
N SER A 146 2.47 -3.42 3.16
CA SER A 146 3.04 -2.37 4.02
C SER A 146 3.55 -2.89 5.36
N GLN A 147 3.16 -4.11 5.75
CA GLN A 147 3.54 -4.75 7.01
C GLN A 147 3.78 -6.24 6.79
N VAL A 148 4.53 -6.86 7.68
CA VAL A 148 4.56 -8.33 7.88
C VAL A 148 3.47 -8.65 8.90
N GLY A 149 2.44 -9.41 8.48
CA GLY A 149 1.18 -9.52 9.20
C GLY A 149 0.34 -8.25 9.09
N CYS A 150 -0.52 -7.99 10.05
CA CYS A 150 -1.37 -6.79 10.05
C CYS A 150 -1.56 -6.24 11.46
N THR A 151 -1.58 -4.91 11.59
CA THR A 151 -1.96 -4.22 12.83
C THR A 151 -3.45 -4.42 13.17
N LEU A 152 -4.28 -4.70 12.14
CA LEU A 152 -5.72 -4.85 12.26
C LEU A 152 -6.11 -6.33 12.23
N SER A 153 -7.22 -6.64 12.90
CA SER A 153 -7.81 -7.98 12.99
C SER A 153 -9.16 -8.06 12.28
N CYS A 154 -9.24 -7.57 11.03
CA CYS A 154 -10.46 -7.63 10.24
C CYS A 154 -10.88 -9.09 10.01
N ARG A 155 -12.11 -9.45 10.43
CA ARG A 155 -12.55 -10.86 10.48
C ARG A 155 -12.73 -11.53 9.12
N PHE A 156 -12.99 -10.78 8.07
CA PHE A 156 -13.14 -11.29 6.71
C PHE A 156 -11.80 -11.41 5.96
N CYS A 157 -10.70 -10.97 6.55
CA CYS A 157 -9.38 -10.91 5.90
C CYS A 157 -8.44 -11.98 6.48
N HIS A 158 -7.83 -12.79 5.62
CA HIS A 158 -6.88 -13.81 6.04
C HIS A 158 -5.63 -13.20 6.70
N THR A 159 -5.12 -12.08 6.17
CA THR A 159 -4.04 -11.32 6.82
C THR A 159 -4.46 -10.82 8.21
N GLY A 160 -5.74 -10.53 8.43
CA GLY A 160 -6.27 -10.10 9.73
C GLY A 160 -6.20 -11.18 10.82
N THR A 161 -5.99 -12.45 10.45
CA THR A 161 -5.75 -13.55 11.40
C THR A 161 -4.29 -13.62 11.85
N GLN A 162 -3.40 -12.89 11.17
CA GLN A 162 -1.97 -12.83 11.43
C GLN A 162 -1.64 -11.61 12.30
N THR A 163 -1.03 -11.82 13.44
CA THR A 163 -0.58 -10.70 14.27
C THR A 163 0.51 -9.90 13.56
N LEU A 164 0.59 -8.60 13.87
CA LEU A 164 1.66 -7.76 13.37
C LEU A 164 3.02 -8.28 13.86
N VAL A 165 3.89 -8.60 12.94
CA VAL A 165 5.30 -8.90 13.22
C VAL A 165 6.09 -7.60 13.25
N ARG A 166 6.06 -6.84 12.16
CA ARG A 166 6.68 -5.52 12.02
C ARG A 166 6.19 -4.73 10.80
N ASN A 167 6.51 -3.47 10.81
CA ASN A 167 6.38 -2.61 9.62
C ASN A 167 7.40 -2.99 8.55
N LEU A 168 7.05 -2.81 7.27
CA LEU A 168 8.00 -2.83 6.18
C LEU A 168 8.70 -1.47 6.06
N GLY A 169 10.01 -1.49 5.82
CA GLY A 169 10.78 -0.28 5.55
C GLY A 169 10.51 0.27 4.14
N ALA A 170 10.85 1.53 3.91
CA ALA A 170 10.70 2.14 2.59
C ALA A 170 11.42 1.35 1.50
N ALA A 171 12.61 0.78 1.79
CA ALA A 171 13.35 -0.11 0.89
C ALA A 171 12.55 -1.35 0.50
N GLU A 172 11.90 -1.98 1.48
CA GLU A 172 11.12 -3.19 1.28
C GLU A 172 9.83 -2.91 0.51
N ILE A 173 9.18 -1.76 0.76
CA ILE A 173 7.96 -1.34 0.06
C ILE A 173 8.27 -1.01 -1.41
N VAL A 174 9.29 -0.19 -1.68
CA VAL A 174 9.73 0.13 -3.07
C VAL A 174 10.26 -1.12 -3.75
N GLY A 175 11.02 -1.93 -3.01
CA GLY A 175 11.64 -3.16 -3.50
C GLY A 175 10.63 -4.16 -4.06
N GLN A 176 9.45 -4.30 -3.46
CA GLN A 176 8.37 -5.14 -3.98
C GLN A 176 7.99 -4.75 -5.43
N PHE A 177 7.78 -3.46 -5.66
CA PHE A 177 7.45 -2.94 -6.99
C PHE A 177 8.62 -3.10 -7.97
N MET A 178 9.85 -2.82 -7.53
CA MET A 178 11.04 -2.96 -8.37
C MET A 178 11.30 -4.42 -8.74
N ALA A 179 11.21 -5.35 -7.78
CA ALA A 179 11.38 -6.79 -8.05
C ALA A 179 10.29 -7.36 -8.96
N ALA A 180 9.06 -6.88 -8.83
CA ALA A 180 8.02 -7.22 -9.80
C ALA A 180 8.39 -6.75 -11.22
N ARG A 181 8.92 -5.53 -11.37
CA ARG A 181 9.40 -5.01 -12.66
C ARG A 181 10.58 -5.80 -13.22
N ASP A 182 11.52 -6.21 -12.34
CA ASP A 182 12.65 -7.07 -12.74
C ASP A 182 12.15 -8.36 -13.38
N SER A 183 11.08 -8.97 -12.84
CA SER A 183 10.50 -10.22 -13.36
C SER A 183 9.82 -10.09 -14.73
N TYR A 184 9.53 -8.88 -15.17
CA TYR A 184 8.97 -8.56 -16.49
C TYR A 184 9.98 -7.87 -17.41
N GLY A 185 11.20 -7.61 -16.95
CA GLY A 185 12.22 -6.90 -17.72
C GLY A 185 11.83 -5.46 -18.08
N GLU A 186 10.98 -4.81 -17.28
CA GLU A 186 10.46 -3.47 -17.56
C GLU A 186 11.43 -2.36 -17.13
N TRP A 187 12.66 -2.43 -17.64
CA TRP A 187 13.70 -1.42 -17.45
C TRP A 187 14.34 -1.02 -18.79
N PRO A 188 14.74 0.24 -18.98
CA PRO A 188 14.59 1.38 -18.08
C PRO A 188 13.13 1.78 -17.85
N SER A 189 12.89 2.63 -16.82
CA SER A 189 11.53 3.12 -16.53
C SER A 189 10.91 3.78 -17.74
N PRO A 190 9.73 3.31 -18.23
CA PRO A 190 9.07 3.90 -19.38
C PRO A 190 8.77 5.39 -19.19
N ARG A 191 8.96 6.19 -20.22
CA ARG A 191 8.73 7.64 -20.24
C ARG A 191 7.81 8.06 -21.39
N GLY A 192 7.14 9.18 -21.21
CA GLY A 192 6.22 9.71 -22.20
C GLY A 192 5.10 8.71 -22.52
N GLU A 193 4.91 8.44 -23.82
CA GLU A 193 3.87 7.53 -24.34
C GLU A 193 4.30 6.06 -24.36
N THR A 194 5.52 5.73 -23.93
CA THR A 194 5.96 4.33 -23.87
C THR A 194 5.03 3.52 -22.96
N PRO A 195 4.46 2.40 -23.43
CA PRO A 195 3.59 1.55 -22.62
C PRO A 195 4.28 1.11 -21.34
N ARG A 196 3.50 1.05 -20.28
CA ARG A 196 3.99 0.65 -18.95
C ARG A 196 3.15 -0.52 -18.45
N LEU A 197 3.74 -1.72 -18.43
CA LEU A 197 3.07 -2.94 -17.98
C LEU A 197 2.69 -2.83 -16.49
N LEU A 198 3.65 -2.48 -15.62
CA LEU A 198 3.37 -2.21 -14.22
C LEU A 198 3.03 -0.73 -14.03
N SER A 199 1.79 -0.38 -14.35
CA SER A 199 1.34 1.02 -14.50
C SER A 199 0.65 1.60 -13.28
N THR A 200 0.28 0.76 -12.31
CA THR A 200 -0.52 1.16 -11.14
C THR A 200 -0.01 0.47 -9.89
N ILE A 201 0.02 1.20 -8.77
CA ILE A 201 0.27 0.63 -7.44
C ILE A 201 -0.98 0.76 -6.59
N VAL A 202 -1.36 -0.32 -5.91
CA VAL A 202 -2.39 -0.31 -4.88
C VAL A 202 -1.79 -0.83 -3.56
N LEU A 203 -1.91 -0.05 -2.50
CA LEU A 203 -1.49 -0.42 -1.15
C LEU A 203 -2.63 -1.20 -0.47
N MET A 204 -2.94 -2.38 -1.02
CA MET A 204 -4.04 -3.27 -0.61
C MET A 204 -3.55 -4.69 -0.28
N GLY A 205 -2.24 -4.86 -0.13
CA GLY A 205 -1.61 -6.10 0.30
C GLY A 205 -1.72 -6.30 1.82
N MET A 206 -0.70 -6.92 2.40
CA MET A 206 -0.66 -7.18 3.84
C MET A 206 -0.40 -5.89 4.62
N GLY A 207 -1.18 -5.67 5.72
CA GLY A 207 -1.00 -4.56 6.64
C GLY A 207 -1.94 -3.36 6.43
N GLU A 208 -1.93 -2.45 7.41
CA GLU A 208 -2.60 -1.15 7.34
C GLU A 208 -1.54 -0.06 7.03
N PRO A 209 -1.56 0.51 5.81
CA PRO A 209 -0.52 1.46 5.38
C PRO A 209 -0.39 2.69 6.27
N LEU A 210 -1.49 3.19 6.82
CA LEU A 210 -1.47 4.39 7.64
C LEU A 210 -0.92 4.17 9.05
N TYR A 211 -0.79 2.92 9.51
CA TYR A 211 -0.02 2.61 10.71
C TYR A 211 1.48 2.46 10.43
N ASN A 212 1.88 2.42 9.15
CA ASN A 212 3.28 2.47 8.70
C ASN A 212 3.54 3.71 7.83
N TYR A 213 2.90 4.83 8.14
CA TYR A 213 2.81 5.99 7.26
C TYR A 213 4.17 6.52 6.80
N GLU A 214 5.14 6.69 7.70
CA GLU A 214 6.44 7.29 7.36
C GLU A 214 7.18 6.48 6.27
N ASN A 215 7.20 5.16 6.40
CA ASN A 215 7.85 4.30 5.39
C ASN A 215 7.05 4.26 4.09
N VAL A 216 5.72 4.21 4.18
CA VAL A 216 4.83 4.24 3.00
C VAL A 216 4.96 5.57 2.26
N ALA A 217 4.92 6.68 2.97
CA ALA A 217 5.06 8.01 2.36
C ALA A 217 6.42 8.16 1.65
N LYS A 218 7.51 7.79 2.34
CA LYS A 218 8.85 7.80 1.74
C LYS A 218 8.91 6.92 0.48
N ALA A 219 8.38 5.70 0.52
CA ALA A 219 8.34 4.80 -0.62
C ALA A 219 7.56 5.39 -1.79
N MET A 220 6.40 5.99 -1.54
CA MET A 220 5.59 6.59 -2.60
C MET A 220 6.23 7.85 -3.20
N ILE A 221 6.92 8.67 -2.40
CA ILE A 221 7.70 9.81 -2.89
C ILE A 221 8.82 9.32 -3.83
N ILE A 222 9.53 8.25 -3.48
CA ILE A 222 10.55 7.64 -4.33
C ILE A 222 9.96 7.14 -5.65
N VAL A 223 8.82 6.43 -5.58
CA VAL A 223 8.14 5.88 -6.77
C VAL A 223 7.63 6.99 -7.70
N MET A 224 7.19 8.11 -7.14
CA MET A 224 6.68 9.26 -7.91
C MET A 224 7.78 10.17 -8.47
N ASP A 225 9.03 10.00 -8.07
CA ASP A 225 10.13 10.87 -8.48
C ASP A 225 10.37 10.81 -10.01
N ASN A 226 10.26 11.96 -10.66
CA ASN A 226 10.30 12.09 -12.12
C ASN A 226 11.65 11.71 -12.76
N GLU A 227 12.74 11.70 -12.01
CA GLU A 227 14.08 11.29 -12.49
C GLU A 227 14.36 9.80 -12.23
N GLY A 228 13.43 9.11 -11.55
CA GLY A 228 13.52 7.68 -11.23
C GLY A 228 12.42 6.85 -11.90
N ILE A 229 11.58 6.20 -11.10
CA ILE A 229 10.47 5.35 -11.56
C ILE A 229 9.39 6.16 -12.26
N ALA A 230 9.15 7.38 -11.81
CA ALA A 230 8.25 8.36 -12.43
C ALA A 230 6.78 7.86 -12.58
N LEU A 231 6.26 7.16 -11.58
CA LEU A 231 4.86 6.77 -11.57
C LEU A 231 3.99 7.95 -11.12
N SER A 232 2.97 8.27 -11.91
CA SER A 232 2.06 9.37 -11.57
C SER A 232 1.29 9.08 -10.27
N ARG A 233 1.12 10.10 -9.41
CA ARG A 233 0.27 10.02 -8.21
C ARG A 233 -1.14 9.52 -8.48
N ARG A 234 -1.68 9.75 -9.68
CA ARG A 234 -2.99 9.26 -10.12
C ARG A 234 -3.04 7.75 -10.36
N ARG A 235 -1.88 7.12 -10.45
CA ARG A 235 -1.71 5.67 -10.60
C ARG A 235 -1.39 4.96 -9.29
N ILE A 236 -1.45 5.69 -8.17
CA ILE A 236 -1.22 5.14 -6.83
C ILE A 236 -2.51 5.27 -6.05
N THR A 237 -2.95 4.17 -5.44
CA THR A 237 -4.09 4.14 -4.53
C THR A 237 -3.62 3.68 -3.15
N LEU A 238 -3.77 4.55 -2.17
CA LEU A 238 -3.60 4.21 -0.77
C LEU A 238 -4.93 3.70 -0.23
N SER A 239 -4.93 2.49 0.29
CA SER A 239 -6.10 1.91 0.96
C SER A 239 -5.93 1.99 2.47
N THR A 240 -7.03 2.24 3.19
CA THR A 240 -7.04 2.25 4.65
C THR A 240 -8.38 1.77 5.19
N SER A 241 -8.33 1.12 6.33
CA SER A 241 -9.53 0.80 7.11
C SER A 241 -10.07 2.01 7.91
N GLY A 242 -9.39 3.17 7.81
CA GLY A 242 -9.86 4.41 8.43
C GLY A 242 -9.03 4.87 9.63
N VAL A 243 -7.71 4.91 9.52
CA VAL A 243 -6.83 5.58 10.50
C VAL A 243 -6.95 7.09 10.29
N VAL A 244 -8.06 7.65 10.80
CA VAL A 244 -8.55 9.02 10.51
C VAL A 244 -7.48 10.11 10.60
N PRO A 245 -6.65 10.22 11.67
CA PRO A 245 -5.66 11.29 11.76
C PRO A 245 -4.61 11.25 10.63
N MET A 246 -4.32 10.06 10.10
CA MET A 246 -3.32 9.90 9.05
C MET A 246 -3.90 10.10 7.65
N MET A 247 -5.23 10.02 7.47
CA MET A 247 -5.87 10.27 6.18
C MET A 247 -5.65 11.71 5.71
N ASP A 248 -5.85 12.69 6.60
CA ASP A 248 -5.65 14.12 6.29
C ASP A 248 -4.20 14.37 5.87
N ARG A 249 -3.25 13.79 6.61
CA ARG A 249 -1.82 13.90 6.32
C ARG A 249 -1.47 13.28 4.96
N ALA A 250 -1.96 12.08 4.68
CA ALA A 250 -1.73 11.40 3.40
C ALA A 250 -2.28 12.20 2.20
N GLY A 251 -3.44 12.81 2.36
CA GLY A 251 -4.04 13.67 1.34
C GLY A 251 -3.19 14.91 1.05
N ALA A 252 -2.67 15.57 2.09
CA ALA A 252 -1.86 16.77 1.96
C ALA A 252 -0.44 16.49 1.41
N GLU A 253 0.24 15.47 1.91
CA GLU A 253 1.65 15.20 1.59
C GLU A 253 1.82 14.40 0.28
N LEU A 254 0.99 13.38 0.05
CA LEU A 254 1.13 12.50 -1.11
C LEU A 254 0.18 12.86 -2.25
N GLY A 255 -1.04 13.26 -1.92
CA GLY A 255 -2.07 13.56 -2.89
C GLY A 255 -2.36 12.40 -3.85
N VAL A 256 -2.23 11.15 -3.40
CA VAL A 256 -2.58 9.92 -4.13
C VAL A 256 -4.08 9.64 -4.04
N ASN A 257 -4.58 8.65 -4.81
CA ASN A 257 -5.97 8.24 -4.69
C ASN A 257 -6.20 7.54 -3.34
N LEU A 258 -7.40 7.71 -2.78
CA LEU A 258 -7.82 7.08 -1.53
C LEU A 258 -8.82 5.97 -1.79
N ALA A 259 -8.60 4.82 -1.18
CA ALA A 259 -9.59 3.76 -1.02
C ALA A 259 -9.86 3.56 0.47
N VAL A 260 -11.13 3.43 0.83
CA VAL A 260 -11.59 3.26 2.21
C VAL A 260 -12.27 1.91 2.35
N SER A 261 -11.71 1.04 3.15
CA SER A 261 -12.28 -0.25 3.54
C SER A 261 -13.43 -0.03 4.52
N LEU A 262 -14.64 0.23 3.98
CA LEU A 262 -15.82 0.53 4.79
C LEU A 262 -16.49 -0.74 5.34
N HIS A 263 -16.89 -1.64 4.44
CA HIS A 263 -17.41 -3.01 4.66
C HIS A 263 -18.67 -3.15 5.51
N ALA A 264 -19.11 -2.12 6.21
CA ALA A 264 -20.39 -2.06 6.93
C ALA A 264 -20.88 -0.62 7.01
N VAL A 265 -22.18 -0.45 7.21
CA VAL A 265 -22.86 0.87 7.26
C VAL A 265 -23.41 1.18 8.65
N ARG A 266 -23.24 0.27 9.60
CA ARG A 266 -23.61 0.43 11.02
C ARG A 266 -22.39 0.18 11.90
N ASP A 267 -22.24 0.95 12.96
CA ASP A 267 -21.06 0.86 13.84
C ASP A 267 -20.98 -0.48 14.56
N ASP A 268 -22.11 -1.04 15.03
CA ASP A 268 -22.16 -2.35 15.69
C ASP A 268 -21.56 -3.46 14.82
N LEU A 269 -21.98 -3.53 13.56
CA LEU A 269 -21.45 -4.50 12.61
C LEU A 269 -20.00 -4.18 12.21
N ARG A 270 -19.68 -2.89 12.03
CA ARG A 270 -18.32 -2.49 11.66
C ARG A 270 -17.33 -2.73 12.79
N ASP A 271 -17.73 -2.61 14.05
CA ASP A 271 -16.94 -2.96 15.24
C ASP A 271 -16.54 -4.44 15.25
N GLU A 272 -17.41 -5.28 14.68
CA GLU A 272 -17.13 -6.70 14.53
C GLU A 272 -16.24 -7.01 13.34
N LEU A 273 -16.57 -6.49 12.16
CA LEU A 273 -15.86 -6.78 10.90
C LEU A 273 -14.52 -6.06 10.80
N VAL A 274 -14.44 -4.83 11.27
CA VAL A 274 -13.29 -3.93 11.22
C VAL A 274 -13.09 -3.28 12.59
N PRO A 275 -12.47 -3.94 13.56
CA PRO A 275 -12.39 -3.48 14.95
C PRO A 275 -11.77 -2.10 15.17
N LEU A 276 -11.09 -1.55 14.17
CA LEU A 276 -10.62 -0.16 14.15
C LEU A 276 -11.77 0.84 14.32
N ASN A 277 -12.99 0.49 13.94
CA ASN A 277 -14.18 1.32 14.07
C ASN A 277 -14.46 1.80 15.50
N ARG A 278 -14.14 0.97 16.49
CA ARG A 278 -14.26 1.37 17.91
C ARG A 278 -13.42 2.59 18.27
N LYS A 279 -12.33 2.82 17.53
CA LYS A 279 -11.47 3.98 17.72
C LYS A 279 -11.87 5.15 16.83
N TYR A 280 -12.30 4.86 15.61
CA TYR A 280 -12.72 5.84 14.61
C TYR A 280 -14.06 5.39 14.01
N PRO A 281 -15.20 5.76 14.64
CA PRO A 281 -16.55 5.39 14.18
C PRO A 281 -16.83 5.86 12.76
N ILE A 282 -17.84 5.28 12.12
CA ILE A 282 -18.23 5.59 10.74
C ILE A 282 -18.40 7.10 10.55
N ALA A 283 -19.01 7.80 11.50
CA ALA A 283 -19.22 9.24 11.39
C ALA A 283 -17.91 10.03 11.24
N GLU A 284 -16.86 9.69 12.02
CA GLU A 284 -15.55 10.31 11.93
C GLU A 284 -14.84 9.97 10.63
N LEU A 285 -14.91 8.69 10.20
CA LEU A 285 -14.35 8.22 8.95
C LEU A 285 -14.96 8.96 7.74
N ILE A 286 -16.29 9.08 7.71
CA ILE A 286 -17.00 9.79 6.64
C ILE A 286 -16.66 11.29 6.66
N ALA A 287 -16.54 11.90 7.84
CA ALA A 287 -16.10 13.28 7.96
C ALA A 287 -14.67 13.48 7.41
N ALA A 288 -13.75 12.54 7.66
CA ALA A 288 -12.41 12.57 7.07
C ALA A 288 -12.46 12.43 5.54
N CYS A 289 -13.32 11.57 5.00
CA CYS A 289 -13.51 11.45 3.55
C CYS A 289 -14.01 12.74 2.92
N ARG A 290 -14.95 13.46 3.57
CA ARG A 290 -15.48 14.75 3.06
C ARG A 290 -14.42 15.86 2.95
N ARG A 291 -13.42 15.86 3.83
CA ARG A 291 -12.34 16.86 3.85
C ARG A 291 -11.06 16.41 3.14
N TYR A 292 -11.03 15.18 2.57
CA TYR A 292 -9.82 14.67 1.92
C TYR A 292 -9.40 15.54 0.72
N PRO A 293 -8.22 16.21 0.77
CA PRO A 293 -7.90 17.31 -0.17
C PRO A 293 -7.75 16.88 -1.63
N ALA A 294 -7.41 15.61 -1.86
CA ALA A 294 -7.21 15.08 -3.21
C ALA A 294 -8.51 14.61 -3.87
N ALA A 295 -9.63 14.57 -3.15
CA ALA A 295 -10.91 14.12 -3.67
C ALA A 295 -11.53 15.16 -4.64
N SER A 296 -12.03 14.68 -5.78
CA SER A 296 -12.73 15.47 -6.79
C SER A 296 -13.54 14.56 -7.70
N ASN A 297 -14.38 15.12 -8.58
CA ASN A 297 -15.12 14.33 -9.57
C ASN A 297 -14.20 13.52 -10.51
N ALA A 298 -12.98 14.00 -10.77
CA ALA A 298 -11.97 13.28 -11.56
C ALA A 298 -11.16 12.27 -10.71
N ARG A 299 -11.20 12.39 -9.40
CA ARG A 299 -10.44 11.58 -8.44
C ARG A 299 -11.32 11.22 -7.26
N ARG A 300 -12.26 10.33 -7.52
CA ARG A 300 -13.24 9.89 -6.53
C ARG A 300 -12.61 9.03 -5.46
N ILE A 301 -13.04 9.19 -4.21
CA ILE A 301 -12.74 8.24 -3.15
C ILE A 301 -13.40 6.91 -3.50
N THR A 302 -12.66 5.82 -3.36
CA THR A 302 -13.20 4.49 -3.56
C THR A 302 -13.60 3.89 -2.21
N PHE A 303 -14.89 3.61 -2.02
CA PHE A 303 -15.34 2.81 -0.88
C PHE A 303 -15.31 1.34 -1.27
N GLU A 304 -14.45 0.57 -0.60
CA GLU A 304 -14.38 -0.88 -0.77
C GLU A 304 -15.41 -1.53 0.16
N TYR A 305 -16.24 -2.39 -0.39
CA TYR A 305 -17.33 -3.05 0.33
C TYR A 305 -17.34 -4.54 0.01
N VAL A 306 -16.88 -5.36 0.96
CA VAL A 306 -16.93 -6.82 0.84
C VAL A 306 -18.36 -7.30 1.04
N MET A 307 -18.84 -8.15 0.13
CA MET A 307 -20.22 -8.67 0.15
C MET A 307 -20.24 -10.02 0.88
N LEU A 308 -20.71 -10.00 2.13
CA LEU A 308 -20.82 -11.15 3.03
C LEU A 308 -22.28 -11.59 3.12
N LYS A 309 -22.56 -12.82 2.69
CA LYS A 309 -23.91 -13.40 2.61
C LYS A 309 -24.64 -13.33 3.96
N GLY A 310 -25.79 -12.67 3.97
CA GLY A 310 -26.66 -12.54 5.14
C GLY A 310 -26.08 -11.67 6.28
N VAL A 311 -24.99 -10.94 6.03
CA VAL A 311 -24.32 -10.11 7.05
C VAL A 311 -24.46 -8.62 6.74
N ASN A 312 -24.06 -8.20 5.55
CA ASN A 312 -24.00 -6.80 5.13
C ASN A 312 -24.52 -6.56 3.70
N ASP A 313 -25.32 -7.49 3.16
CA ASP A 313 -25.68 -7.55 1.75
C ASP A 313 -27.17 -7.27 1.48
N THR A 314 -27.85 -6.65 2.43
CA THR A 314 -29.29 -6.32 2.30
C THR A 314 -29.52 -5.04 1.49
N PRO A 315 -30.70 -4.86 0.87
CA PRO A 315 -31.09 -3.59 0.25
C PRO A 315 -31.05 -2.41 1.23
N ALA A 316 -31.36 -2.64 2.51
CA ALA A 316 -31.29 -1.61 3.55
C ALA A 316 -29.84 -1.14 3.76
N ASP A 317 -28.86 -2.05 3.74
CA ASP A 317 -27.43 -1.70 3.80
C ASP A 317 -27.01 -0.87 2.58
N ALA A 318 -27.51 -1.18 1.37
CA ALA A 318 -27.23 -0.42 0.16
C ALA A 318 -27.78 1.02 0.24
N HIS A 319 -29.01 1.20 0.70
CA HIS A 319 -29.59 2.54 0.89
C HIS A 319 -28.86 3.33 1.98
N GLU A 320 -28.46 2.70 3.07
CA GLU A 320 -27.69 3.37 4.12
C GLU A 320 -26.28 3.75 3.64
N LEU A 321 -25.62 2.89 2.83
CA LEU A 321 -24.35 3.22 2.19
C LEU A 321 -24.48 4.50 1.36
N VAL A 322 -25.50 4.58 0.50
CA VAL A 322 -25.78 5.77 -0.33
C VAL A 322 -25.96 7.00 0.56
N ARG A 323 -26.72 6.89 1.65
CA ARG A 323 -26.95 7.99 2.59
C ARG A 323 -25.63 8.47 3.24
N LEU A 324 -24.76 7.55 3.65
CA LEU A 324 -23.49 7.87 4.30
C LEU A 324 -22.53 8.62 3.37
N ILE A 325 -22.42 8.17 2.10
CA ILE A 325 -21.47 8.75 1.15
C ILE A 325 -22.03 9.95 0.36
N ALA A 326 -23.27 10.32 0.60
CA ALA A 326 -23.90 11.47 -0.05
C ALA A 326 -23.04 12.74 0.08
N GLY A 327 -22.86 13.46 -1.03
CA GLY A 327 -22.06 14.67 -1.11
C GLY A 327 -20.54 14.46 -1.15
N ILE A 328 -20.06 13.21 -1.16
CA ILE A 328 -18.64 12.89 -1.36
C ILE A 328 -18.44 12.52 -2.84
N PRO A 329 -17.41 13.04 -3.52
CA PRO A 329 -16.99 12.52 -4.82
C PRO A 329 -16.50 11.06 -4.66
N ALA A 330 -17.41 10.10 -4.83
CA ALA A 330 -17.18 8.71 -4.49
C ALA A 330 -17.53 7.73 -5.60
N LYS A 331 -16.98 6.54 -5.50
CA LYS A 331 -17.42 5.30 -6.14
C LYS A 331 -17.38 4.17 -5.14
N VAL A 332 -18.18 3.13 -5.35
CA VAL A 332 -18.23 1.96 -4.49
C VAL A 332 -17.71 0.75 -5.27
N ASN A 333 -16.67 0.09 -4.78
CA ASN A 333 -16.25 -1.20 -5.31
C ASN A 333 -16.90 -2.30 -4.47
N LEU A 334 -17.80 -3.06 -5.06
CA LEU A 334 -18.36 -4.25 -4.44
C LEU A 334 -17.41 -5.42 -4.67
N ILE A 335 -16.99 -6.05 -3.58
CA ILE A 335 -16.05 -7.16 -3.60
C ILE A 335 -16.81 -8.42 -3.18
N PRO A 336 -17.17 -9.32 -4.10
CA PRO A 336 -17.65 -10.64 -3.70
C PRO A 336 -16.61 -11.26 -2.76
N PHE A 337 -17.07 -11.75 -1.61
CA PHE A 337 -16.14 -12.31 -0.62
C PHE A 337 -15.29 -13.43 -1.23
N ASN A 338 -13.99 -13.41 -0.98
CA ASN A 338 -13.08 -14.43 -1.43
C ASN A 338 -12.78 -15.38 -0.26
N PRO A 339 -13.38 -16.60 -0.24
CA PRO A 339 -13.15 -17.55 0.84
C PRO A 339 -11.67 -17.91 1.00
N TRP A 340 -11.27 -18.12 2.24
CA TRP A 340 -9.94 -18.60 2.60
C TRP A 340 -10.08 -19.70 3.68
N PRO A 341 -9.08 -20.60 3.85
CA PRO A 341 -9.16 -21.70 4.80
C PRO A 341 -9.42 -21.22 6.24
N GLY A 342 -10.54 -21.65 6.84
CA GLY A 342 -10.92 -21.26 8.19
C GLY A 342 -11.84 -20.04 8.28
N SER A 343 -12.21 -19.39 7.16
CA SER A 343 -13.23 -18.33 7.18
C SER A 343 -14.61 -18.88 7.50
N VAL A 344 -15.35 -18.14 8.33
CA VAL A 344 -16.75 -18.45 8.67
C VAL A 344 -17.76 -17.74 7.75
N TYR A 345 -17.30 -16.86 6.88
CA TYR A 345 -18.15 -16.09 5.98
C TYR A 345 -18.31 -16.79 4.63
N GLU A 346 -19.45 -16.50 3.99
CA GLU A 346 -19.80 -16.96 2.65
C GLU A 346 -19.94 -15.76 1.69
N THR A 347 -19.70 -16.01 0.41
CA THR A 347 -19.93 -15.03 -0.66
C THR A 347 -21.43 -14.84 -0.89
N SER A 348 -21.87 -13.58 -1.00
CA SER A 348 -23.23 -13.24 -1.41
C SER A 348 -23.57 -13.77 -2.79
N SER A 349 -24.84 -14.10 -3.05
CA SER A 349 -25.26 -14.56 -4.37
C SER A 349 -25.14 -13.46 -5.44
N GLY A 350 -24.93 -13.84 -6.71
CA GLY A 350 -24.89 -12.90 -7.83
C GLY A 350 -26.10 -11.95 -7.85
N PRO A 351 -27.36 -12.46 -7.81
CA PRO A 351 -28.55 -11.60 -7.78
C PRO A 351 -28.59 -10.63 -6.58
N THR A 352 -28.05 -11.02 -5.42
CA THR A 352 -27.96 -10.14 -4.24
C THR A 352 -26.96 -9.00 -4.51
N ILE A 353 -25.79 -9.33 -5.05
CA ILE A 353 -24.74 -8.35 -5.40
C ILE A 353 -25.25 -7.39 -6.47
N ASP A 354 -25.92 -7.90 -7.52
CA ASP A 354 -26.47 -7.08 -8.62
C ASP A 354 -27.55 -6.12 -8.10
N ARG A 355 -28.44 -6.59 -7.21
CA ARG A 355 -29.45 -5.74 -6.58
C ARG A 355 -28.81 -4.62 -5.75
N PHE A 356 -27.79 -4.95 -4.96
CA PHE A 356 -27.05 -3.96 -4.17
C PHE A 356 -26.37 -2.93 -5.08
N ALA A 357 -25.69 -3.39 -6.14
CA ALA A 357 -25.04 -2.54 -7.12
C ALA A 357 -26.03 -1.58 -7.79
N ASN A 358 -27.19 -2.08 -8.20
CA ASN A 358 -28.23 -1.28 -8.85
C ASN A 358 -28.75 -0.17 -7.92
N ILE A 359 -29.03 -0.44 -6.65
CA ILE A 359 -29.44 0.59 -5.67
C ILE A 359 -28.38 1.70 -5.58
N VAL A 360 -27.11 1.34 -5.55
CA VAL A 360 -26.01 2.32 -5.48
C VAL A 360 -25.89 3.11 -6.78
N MET A 361 -26.05 2.46 -7.94
CA MET A 361 -25.99 3.09 -9.25
C MET A 361 -27.19 4.01 -9.51
N ASP A 362 -28.40 3.61 -9.11
CA ASP A 362 -29.62 4.42 -9.24
C ASP A 362 -29.52 5.73 -8.42
N ALA A 363 -28.74 5.71 -7.35
CA ALA A 363 -28.40 6.89 -6.57
C ALA A 363 -27.30 7.77 -7.18
N GLY A 364 -26.78 7.43 -8.38
CA GLY A 364 -25.77 8.21 -9.12
C GLY A 364 -24.32 7.88 -8.79
N PHE A 365 -24.03 6.84 -8.04
CA PHE A 365 -22.65 6.40 -7.77
C PHE A 365 -22.23 5.28 -8.72
N SER A 366 -21.00 5.32 -9.21
CA SER A 366 -20.42 4.16 -9.91
C SER A 366 -20.20 3.02 -8.92
N SER A 367 -20.71 1.83 -9.23
CA SER A 367 -20.65 0.66 -8.36
C SER A 367 -20.18 -0.60 -9.10
N PRO A 368 -18.91 -0.64 -9.56
CA PRO A 368 -18.40 -1.85 -10.19
C PRO A 368 -18.30 -3.02 -9.21
N VAL A 369 -18.67 -4.21 -9.70
CA VAL A 369 -18.44 -5.47 -8.99
C VAL A 369 -17.06 -5.99 -9.40
N ARG A 370 -16.21 -6.22 -8.41
CA ARG A 370 -14.83 -6.69 -8.64
C ARG A 370 -14.83 -8.16 -9.03
N SER A 371 -14.34 -8.46 -10.21
CA SER A 371 -14.00 -9.84 -10.58
C SER A 371 -12.77 -10.29 -9.77
N PRO A 372 -12.88 -11.35 -8.99
CA PRO A 372 -11.73 -11.89 -8.26
C PRO A 372 -10.61 -12.32 -9.21
N ARG A 373 -9.38 -12.03 -8.85
CA ARG A 373 -8.19 -12.41 -9.61
C ARG A 373 -7.31 -13.35 -8.80
N GLY A 374 -6.68 -14.32 -9.45
CA GLY A 374 -5.75 -15.25 -8.81
C GLY A 374 -6.38 -16.09 -7.71
N ARG A 375 -7.64 -16.51 -7.83
CA ARG A 375 -8.33 -17.33 -6.81
C ARG A 375 -7.67 -18.68 -6.58
N ASP A 376 -7.21 -19.31 -7.64
CA ASP A 376 -6.55 -20.62 -7.65
C ASP A 376 -5.21 -20.62 -6.89
N ILE A 377 -4.60 -19.45 -6.73
CA ILE A 377 -3.33 -19.28 -6.00
C ILE A 377 -3.51 -18.45 -4.72
N LEU A 378 -4.74 -18.24 -4.22
CA LEU A 378 -5.04 -17.41 -3.05
C LEU A 378 -4.42 -16.00 -3.14
N ALA A 379 -4.56 -15.35 -4.29
CA ALA A 379 -4.05 -14.00 -4.54
C ALA A 379 -5.12 -12.91 -4.54
N ALA A 380 -6.39 -13.24 -4.37
CA ALA A 380 -7.48 -12.27 -4.36
C ALA A 380 -7.46 -11.43 -3.06
N CYS A 381 -8.15 -10.26 -3.12
CA CYS A 381 -8.25 -9.37 -1.96
C CYS A 381 -8.74 -10.12 -0.71
N GLY A 382 -8.04 -9.93 0.40
CA GLY A 382 -8.34 -10.56 1.68
C GLY A 382 -7.81 -11.97 1.86
N GLN A 383 -7.10 -12.56 0.87
CA GLN A 383 -6.58 -13.93 0.93
C GLN A 383 -5.09 -14.03 1.29
N LEU A 384 -4.33 -12.92 1.26
CA LEU A 384 -2.89 -12.94 1.48
C LEU A 384 -2.53 -13.33 2.91
N ARG A 385 -1.55 -14.23 3.05
CA ARG A 385 -1.01 -14.68 4.33
C ARG A 385 0.36 -15.32 4.16
N THR A 386 1.25 -15.12 5.14
CA THR A 386 2.58 -15.76 5.19
C THR A 386 2.72 -16.60 6.45
N GLU A 387 3.78 -17.42 6.50
CA GLU A 387 4.16 -18.19 7.72
C GLU A 387 5.01 -17.38 8.69
N SER A 388 5.25 -16.10 8.40
CA SER A 388 6.03 -15.19 9.25
C SER A 388 5.44 -15.07 10.66
N GLN A 389 6.29 -15.16 11.68
CA GLN A 389 5.93 -15.08 13.10
C GLN A 389 6.77 -14.02 13.83
N ALA A 390 6.19 -13.41 14.86
CA ALA A 390 6.91 -12.51 15.73
C ALA A 390 7.98 -13.29 16.53
N LYS A 391 9.22 -12.76 16.59
CA LYS A 391 10.26 -13.35 17.44
C LYS A 391 9.78 -13.40 18.89
N GLY A 392 9.68 -14.58 19.48
CA GLY A 392 9.24 -14.79 20.87
C GLY A 392 7.85 -15.41 21.03
N SER A 393 7.14 -15.78 19.95
CA SER A 393 5.88 -16.53 20.01
C SER A 393 6.09 -18.06 19.91
N ALA A 394 7.27 -18.57 20.24
CA ALA A 394 7.44 -19.99 20.49
C ALA A 394 6.86 -20.27 21.88
N SER A 395 5.74 -21.00 21.93
CA SER A 395 5.05 -21.53 23.10
C SER A 395 5.91 -22.48 23.90
#